data_170a96d58b822db036e71b0bc7a6b857
#
_entry.id   170a96d58b822db036e71b0bc7a6b857
#
_cell.length_a   1.000
_cell.length_b   1.000
_cell.length_c   1.000
_cell.angle_alpha   90.00
_cell.angle_beta   90.00
_cell.angle_gamma   90.00
#
_symmetry.space_group_name_H-M   'P 1'
#
loop_
_entity.id
_entity.type
_entity.pdbx_description
1 polymer ?
#
loop_
_entity_poly.entity_id
_entity_poly.type
_entity_poly.pdbx_seq_one_letter_code
_entity_poly.pdbx_strand_id
1 'polypeptide(L)'
;MLTDKQVREVRSRFKIFQRKIYLNTCSQGPLSDAVQAGLEDYIASWHEQGSPWELWAEQYEAARKAFARFIHAEPEEVAIVTSASAGINSIASALDFRERRKVVLGEFEFPTMGHIWLAQRARGADVQFVKADGNRIPAASYEQMIDRETLIVPLTHVCFKNGFRSELGAITRIAHASGALVMLDDYQDCGTRPVDVEAMDLDFYVTGTLKYLLGPPGLAFMYVRRELISSLVPTVTGWFAQANPFAYDAQNIDLSPTARRFEYGSPPVPNVYAAMPGIQLLSELGMENVAAHIRQLTQALLSHVLALGIRAKTPADSAGPLVVLHSTDSNLLLRKLAERDIVASNRHDGLRLAFHVYNTMDDVEAVMEILKANIDLLAPAPATVGSHE
;
A
#
# COMPACT_ATOMS: atom_id res chain seq x y z
N MET A 1 3.25 19.31 -10.76
CA MET A 1 3.49 19.51 -9.31
C MET A 1 2.34 20.32 -8.73
N LEU A 2 1.92 20.03 -7.51
CA LEU A 2 0.88 20.83 -6.83
C LEU A 2 1.39 22.23 -6.52
N THR A 3 0.54 23.23 -6.70
CA THR A 3 0.83 24.62 -6.31
C THR A 3 0.61 24.80 -4.80
N ASP A 4 1.27 25.77 -4.18
CA ASP A 4 1.08 26.08 -2.75
C ASP A 4 -0.39 26.38 -2.41
N LYS A 5 -1.15 26.98 -3.34
CA LYS A 5 -2.58 27.21 -3.18
C LYS A 5 -3.33 25.89 -3.06
N GLN A 6 -3.09 24.94 -3.99
CA GLN A 6 -3.73 23.60 -3.94
C GLN A 6 -3.36 22.85 -2.67
N VAL A 7 -2.10 22.88 -2.25
CA VAL A 7 -1.66 22.22 -1.00
C VAL A 7 -2.38 22.81 0.21
N ARG A 8 -2.50 24.15 0.32
CA ARG A 8 -3.24 24.81 1.39
C ARG A 8 -4.73 24.46 1.37
N GLU A 9 -5.36 24.44 0.20
CA GLU A 9 -6.76 24.03 0.04
C GLU A 9 -7.00 22.58 0.46
N VAL A 10 -6.12 21.65 0.06
CA VAL A 10 -6.18 20.26 0.50
C VAL A 10 -5.96 20.15 2.01
N ARG A 11 -4.92 20.79 2.54
CA ARG A 11 -4.58 20.75 3.97
C ARG A 11 -5.72 21.25 4.86
N SER A 12 -6.48 22.25 4.41
CA SER A 12 -7.62 22.80 5.16
C SER A 12 -8.77 21.82 5.36
N ARG A 13 -8.86 20.77 4.51
CA ARG A 13 -9.87 19.71 4.63
C ARG A 13 -9.57 18.69 5.74
N PHE A 14 -8.44 18.81 6.42
CA PHE A 14 -8.02 17.91 7.48
C PHE A 14 -7.83 18.66 8.79
N LYS A 15 -8.76 18.53 9.72
CA LYS A 15 -8.79 19.28 11.01
C LYS A 15 -7.53 19.11 11.86
N ILE A 16 -6.80 17.99 11.71
CA ILE A 16 -5.59 17.73 12.48
C ILE A 16 -4.51 18.79 12.25
N PHE A 17 -4.43 19.37 11.04
CA PHE A 17 -3.43 20.38 10.69
C PHE A 17 -3.65 21.76 11.33
N GLN A 18 -4.79 21.97 12.00
CA GLN A 18 -4.99 23.15 12.84
C GLN A 18 -4.16 23.10 14.14
N ARG A 19 -3.65 21.91 14.51
CA ARG A 19 -2.99 21.68 15.79
C ARG A 19 -1.67 20.94 15.67
N LYS A 20 -1.46 20.16 14.60
CA LYS A 20 -0.33 19.23 14.49
C LYS A 20 0.24 19.18 13.07
N ILE A 21 1.52 18.90 12.98
CA ILE A 21 2.18 18.42 11.76
C ILE A 21 1.99 16.90 11.71
N TYR A 22 1.48 16.36 10.62
CA TYR A 22 1.20 14.94 10.49
C TYR A 22 2.08 14.28 9.43
N LEU A 23 2.97 13.39 9.86
CA LEU A 23 3.96 12.68 9.06
C LEU A 23 3.86 11.16 9.25
N ASN A 24 2.63 10.64 9.46
CA ASN A 24 2.40 9.23 9.79
C ASN A 24 1.44 8.53 8.82
N THR A 25 1.29 9.05 7.60
CA THR A 25 0.42 8.46 6.57
C THR A 25 0.79 7.01 6.24
N CYS A 26 2.05 6.64 6.39
CA CYS A 26 2.54 5.26 6.25
C CYS A 26 1.93 4.28 7.28
N SER A 27 1.29 4.78 8.35
CA SER A 27 0.52 3.97 9.31
C SER A 27 -0.98 4.12 9.08
N GLN A 28 -1.46 5.37 9.01
CA GLN A 28 -2.86 5.70 8.68
C GLN A 28 -2.92 7.11 8.13
N GLY A 29 -3.75 7.37 7.11
CA GLY A 29 -4.10 8.71 6.64
C GLY A 29 -4.90 9.48 7.70
N PRO A 30 -4.75 10.82 7.82
CA PRO A 30 -5.59 11.62 8.69
C PRO A 30 -7.02 11.71 8.15
N LEU A 31 -7.99 11.89 9.04
CA LEU A 31 -9.39 12.02 8.67
C LEU A 31 -9.64 13.36 8.00
N SER A 32 -10.19 13.34 6.77
CA SER A 32 -10.68 14.52 6.07
C SER A 32 -12.17 14.78 6.37
N ASP A 33 -12.62 16.02 6.15
CA ASP A 33 -14.02 16.39 6.20
C ASP A 33 -14.89 15.59 5.22
N ALA A 34 -14.38 15.33 4.02
CA ALA A 34 -15.08 14.55 3.00
C ALA A 34 -15.24 13.06 3.39
N VAL A 35 -14.23 12.45 4.02
CA VAL A 35 -14.33 11.09 4.56
C VAL A 35 -15.33 11.03 5.72
N GLN A 36 -15.35 12.04 6.60
CA GLN A 36 -16.33 12.15 7.65
C GLN A 36 -17.74 12.26 7.05
N ALA A 37 -17.95 13.13 6.05
CA ALA A 37 -19.23 13.27 5.37
C ALA A 37 -19.72 11.96 4.72
N GLY A 38 -18.81 11.20 4.08
CA GLY A 38 -19.17 9.90 3.52
C GLY A 38 -19.68 8.91 4.57
N LEU A 39 -19.11 8.90 5.78
CA LEU A 39 -19.64 8.09 6.88
C LEU A 39 -21.01 8.58 7.35
N GLU A 40 -21.21 9.89 7.41
CA GLU A 40 -22.50 10.53 7.77
C GLU A 40 -23.57 10.21 6.73
N ASP A 41 -23.25 10.20 5.44
CA ASP A 41 -24.15 9.81 4.34
C ASP A 41 -24.60 8.35 4.46
N TYR A 42 -23.67 7.44 4.82
CA TYR A 42 -24.04 6.06 5.11
C TYR A 42 -25.04 5.97 6.27
N ILE A 43 -24.75 6.67 7.39
CA ILE A 43 -25.61 6.67 8.56
C ILE A 43 -26.99 7.27 8.21
N ALA A 44 -27.04 8.36 7.43
CA ALA A 44 -28.28 8.98 6.97
C ALA A 44 -29.12 8.01 6.13
N SER A 45 -28.50 7.30 5.17
CA SER A 45 -29.20 6.31 4.34
C SER A 45 -29.84 5.20 5.19
N TRP A 46 -29.14 4.77 6.25
CA TRP A 46 -29.65 3.77 7.19
C TRP A 46 -30.80 4.31 8.03
N HIS A 47 -30.70 5.54 8.55
CA HIS A 47 -31.77 6.18 9.31
C HIS A 47 -33.05 6.37 8.48
N GLU A 48 -32.90 6.80 7.23
CA GLU A 48 -34.04 7.16 6.38
C GLU A 48 -34.75 5.93 5.79
N GLN A 49 -33.99 4.87 5.45
CA GLN A 49 -34.52 3.76 4.67
C GLN A 49 -34.39 2.39 5.36
N GLY A 50 -33.78 2.32 6.55
CA GLY A 50 -33.59 1.09 7.32
C GLY A 50 -32.51 0.18 6.74
N SER A 51 -32.73 -0.45 5.58
CA SER A 51 -31.75 -1.34 4.93
C SER A 51 -31.78 -1.21 3.42
N PRO A 52 -31.31 -0.09 2.85
CA PRO A 52 -31.37 0.20 1.42
C PRO A 52 -30.29 -0.55 0.63
N TRP A 53 -30.42 -1.87 0.52
CA TRP A 53 -29.41 -2.73 -0.11
C TRP A 53 -29.14 -2.38 -1.57
N GLU A 54 -30.15 -1.93 -2.31
CA GLU A 54 -29.98 -1.51 -3.71
C GLU A 54 -29.04 -0.30 -3.79
N LEU A 55 -29.29 0.73 -3.00
CA LEU A 55 -28.43 1.91 -2.90
C LEU A 55 -27.01 1.55 -2.46
N TRP A 56 -26.88 0.68 -1.45
CA TRP A 56 -25.57 0.24 -0.97
C TRP A 56 -24.80 -0.59 -2.01
N ALA A 57 -25.50 -1.42 -2.79
CA ALA A 57 -24.89 -2.16 -3.90
C ALA A 57 -24.41 -1.20 -5.01
N GLU A 58 -25.17 -0.16 -5.32
CA GLU A 58 -24.75 0.88 -6.27
C GLU A 58 -23.47 1.58 -5.81
N GLN A 59 -23.37 1.96 -4.54
CA GLN A 59 -22.17 2.58 -3.97
C GLN A 59 -20.97 1.63 -4.01
N TYR A 60 -21.21 0.36 -3.75
CA TYR A 60 -20.18 -0.68 -3.81
C TYR A 60 -19.60 -0.82 -5.24
N GLU A 61 -20.47 -0.88 -6.25
CA GLU A 61 -20.04 -0.94 -7.64
C GLU A 61 -19.44 0.39 -8.13
N ALA A 62 -19.89 1.53 -7.60
CA ALA A 62 -19.27 2.83 -7.88
C ALA A 62 -17.83 2.88 -7.36
N ALA A 63 -17.57 2.35 -6.16
CA ALA A 63 -16.22 2.26 -5.60
C ALA A 63 -15.31 1.34 -6.43
N ARG A 64 -15.82 0.18 -6.87
CA ARG A 64 -15.10 -0.72 -7.78
C ARG A 64 -14.68 -0.01 -9.06
N LYS A 65 -15.62 0.65 -9.72
CA LYS A 65 -15.38 1.42 -10.95
C LYS A 65 -14.39 2.57 -10.75
N ALA A 66 -14.49 3.28 -9.63
CA ALA A 66 -13.58 4.37 -9.33
C ALA A 66 -12.16 3.88 -9.10
N PHE A 67 -11.99 2.80 -8.33
CA PHE A 67 -10.67 2.22 -8.10
C PHE A 67 -10.09 1.57 -9.36
N ALA A 68 -10.89 0.87 -10.17
CA ALA A 68 -10.44 0.32 -11.44
C ALA A 68 -9.86 1.41 -12.35
N ARG A 69 -10.57 2.53 -12.53
CA ARG A 69 -10.04 3.69 -13.27
C ARG A 69 -8.77 4.26 -12.65
N PHE A 70 -8.66 4.26 -11.32
CA PHE A 70 -7.51 4.80 -10.60
C PHE A 70 -6.22 4.01 -10.86
N ILE A 71 -6.33 2.72 -11.16
CA ILE A 71 -5.19 1.83 -11.44
C ILE A 71 -5.10 1.39 -12.91
N HIS A 72 -5.90 2.00 -13.81
CA HIS A 72 -5.99 1.67 -15.24
C HIS A 72 -6.38 0.20 -15.48
N ALA A 73 -7.38 -0.30 -14.76
CA ALA A 73 -7.96 -1.63 -14.91
C ALA A 73 -9.45 -1.53 -15.31
N GLU A 74 -10.02 -2.64 -15.75
CA GLU A 74 -11.46 -2.77 -15.94
C GLU A 74 -12.15 -3.17 -14.61
N PRO A 75 -13.41 -2.74 -14.38
CA PRO A 75 -14.14 -3.08 -13.14
C PRO A 75 -14.26 -4.59 -12.89
N GLU A 76 -14.33 -5.38 -13.94
CA GLU A 76 -14.42 -6.85 -13.90
C GLU A 76 -13.16 -7.52 -13.33
N GLU A 77 -12.03 -6.80 -13.35
CA GLU A 77 -10.74 -7.27 -12.86
C GLU A 77 -10.49 -6.89 -11.39
N VAL A 78 -11.39 -6.11 -10.78
CA VAL A 78 -11.24 -5.61 -9.42
C VAL A 78 -12.21 -6.30 -8.46
N ALA A 79 -11.67 -6.84 -7.37
CA ALA A 79 -12.42 -7.31 -6.21
C ALA A 79 -12.30 -6.31 -5.05
N ILE A 80 -13.38 -6.14 -4.29
CA ILE A 80 -13.38 -5.40 -3.03
C ILE A 80 -13.36 -6.39 -1.88
N VAL A 81 -12.36 -6.25 -1.01
CA VAL A 81 -12.14 -7.15 0.13
C VAL A 81 -11.99 -6.35 1.42
N THR A 82 -12.13 -7.01 2.56
CA THR A 82 -12.10 -6.34 3.88
C THR A 82 -10.71 -5.93 4.33
N SER A 83 -9.66 -6.46 3.71
CA SER A 83 -8.26 -6.10 3.99
C SER A 83 -7.35 -6.65 2.88
N ALA A 84 -6.14 -6.10 2.76
CA ALA A 84 -5.11 -6.70 1.89
C ALA A 84 -4.84 -8.16 2.27
N SER A 85 -4.81 -8.49 3.57
CA SER A 85 -4.68 -9.87 4.04
C SER A 85 -5.77 -10.79 3.50
N ALA A 86 -7.01 -10.30 3.45
CA ALA A 86 -8.15 -11.05 2.91
C ALA A 86 -7.97 -11.34 1.41
N GLY A 87 -7.57 -10.33 0.62
CA GLY A 87 -7.30 -10.49 -0.80
C GLY A 87 -6.15 -11.46 -1.08
N ILE A 88 -5.01 -11.30 -0.39
CA ILE A 88 -3.86 -12.20 -0.54
C ILE A 88 -4.24 -13.65 -0.19
N ASN A 89 -5.00 -13.87 0.90
CA ASN A 89 -5.49 -15.20 1.26
C ASN A 89 -6.43 -15.79 0.20
N SER A 90 -7.29 -14.98 -0.39
CA SER A 90 -8.19 -15.44 -1.44
C SER A 90 -7.41 -15.96 -2.65
N ILE A 91 -6.40 -15.21 -3.12
CA ILE A 91 -5.51 -15.67 -4.21
C ILE A 91 -4.71 -16.90 -3.78
N ALA A 92 -4.06 -16.87 -2.62
CA ALA A 92 -3.27 -18.00 -2.13
C ALA A 92 -4.12 -19.29 -2.01
N SER A 93 -5.40 -19.15 -1.66
CA SER A 93 -6.34 -20.26 -1.57
C SER A 93 -6.71 -20.88 -2.92
N ALA A 94 -6.62 -20.09 -4.00
CA ALA A 94 -6.97 -20.49 -5.36
C ALA A 94 -5.80 -21.12 -6.14
N LEU A 95 -4.57 -20.93 -5.67
CA LEU A 95 -3.38 -21.47 -6.34
C LEU A 95 -3.17 -22.95 -6.04
N ASP A 96 -2.67 -23.68 -7.06
CA ASP A 96 -2.33 -25.10 -6.97
C ASP A 96 -0.80 -25.28 -6.93
N PHE A 97 -0.32 -25.97 -5.89
CA PHE A 97 1.12 -26.19 -5.64
C PHE A 97 1.59 -27.58 -6.10
N ARG A 98 0.82 -28.32 -6.90
CA ARG A 98 1.18 -29.69 -7.32
C ARG A 98 2.27 -29.73 -8.40
N GLU A 99 2.20 -28.85 -9.40
CA GLU A 99 3.15 -28.82 -10.51
C GLU A 99 4.29 -27.83 -10.24
N ARG A 100 3.93 -26.60 -9.92
CA ARG A 100 4.87 -25.52 -9.55
C ARG A 100 4.56 -25.10 -8.10
N ARG A 101 5.55 -25.19 -7.24
CA ARG A 101 5.30 -25.03 -5.80
C ARG A 101 6.12 -23.95 -5.11
N LYS A 102 7.12 -23.41 -5.83
CA LYS A 102 8.01 -22.42 -5.20
C LYS A 102 7.32 -21.05 -5.17
N VAL A 103 7.37 -20.42 -3.98
CA VAL A 103 6.94 -19.04 -3.73
C VAL A 103 8.18 -18.27 -3.32
N VAL A 104 8.56 -17.24 -4.10
CA VAL A 104 9.76 -16.44 -3.86
C VAL A 104 9.37 -15.04 -3.44
N LEU A 105 9.69 -14.63 -2.22
CA LEU A 105 9.40 -13.30 -1.69
C LEU A 105 10.62 -12.71 -0.97
N GLY A 106 10.64 -11.38 -0.82
CA GLY A 106 11.75 -10.67 -0.17
C GLY A 106 11.66 -10.66 1.35
N GLU A 107 12.79 -10.44 2.04
CA GLU A 107 12.81 -10.24 3.50
C GLU A 107 12.14 -8.92 3.95
N PHE A 108 11.82 -8.03 3.01
CA PHE A 108 11.21 -6.72 3.29
C PHE A 108 9.69 -6.72 3.27
N GLU A 109 9.08 -7.89 3.06
CA GLU A 109 7.63 -8.02 3.04
C GLU A 109 7.00 -7.60 4.38
N PHE A 110 5.77 -7.07 4.29
CA PHE A 110 4.98 -6.90 5.50
C PHE A 110 4.64 -8.28 6.09
N PRO A 111 4.59 -8.45 7.42
CA PRO A 111 4.39 -9.76 8.06
C PRO A 111 3.22 -10.57 7.50
N THR A 112 2.11 -9.91 7.16
CA THR A 112 0.95 -10.55 6.53
C THR A 112 1.32 -11.36 5.29
N MET A 113 2.11 -10.75 4.37
CA MET A 113 2.55 -11.41 3.13
C MET A 113 3.32 -12.69 3.46
N GLY A 114 4.34 -12.58 4.31
CA GLY A 114 5.14 -13.73 4.73
C GLY A 114 4.29 -14.81 5.43
N HIS A 115 3.43 -14.44 6.38
CA HIS A 115 2.62 -15.40 7.14
C HIS A 115 1.62 -16.15 6.26
N ILE A 116 0.97 -15.48 5.31
CA ILE A 116 0.00 -16.12 4.41
C ILE A 116 0.68 -17.17 3.54
N TRP A 117 1.84 -16.83 2.94
CA TRP A 117 2.55 -17.78 2.08
C TRP A 117 3.19 -18.92 2.89
N LEU A 118 3.74 -18.65 4.08
CA LEU A 118 4.24 -19.70 4.98
C LEU A 118 3.14 -20.69 5.39
N ALA A 119 1.90 -20.22 5.57
CA ALA A 119 0.77 -21.09 5.86
C ALA A 119 0.46 -22.06 4.70
N GLN A 120 0.76 -21.70 3.45
CA GLN A 120 0.57 -22.56 2.28
C GLN A 120 1.53 -23.76 2.23
N ARG A 121 2.56 -23.81 3.09
CA ARG A 121 3.41 -24.99 3.25
C ARG A 121 2.62 -26.26 3.55
N ALA A 122 1.54 -26.16 4.31
CA ALA A 122 0.63 -27.26 4.59
C ALA A 122 -0.07 -27.80 3.32
N ARG A 123 -0.10 -27.00 2.23
CA ARG A 123 -0.67 -27.37 0.92
C ARG A 123 0.42 -27.70 -0.12
N GLY A 124 1.70 -27.80 0.31
CA GLY A 124 2.82 -28.17 -0.55
C GLY A 124 3.67 -27.01 -1.09
N ALA A 125 3.39 -25.77 -0.70
CA ALA A 125 4.21 -24.62 -1.11
C ALA A 125 5.64 -24.71 -0.55
N ASP A 126 6.65 -24.46 -1.41
CA ASP A 126 8.05 -24.23 -1.03
C ASP A 126 8.31 -22.72 -0.95
N VAL A 127 8.31 -22.19 0.26
CA VAL A 127 8.39 -20.74 0.49
C VAL A 127 9.83 -20.34 0.80
N GLN A 128 10.40 -19.51 -0.05
CA GLN A 128 11.78 -19.04 0.00
C GLN A 128 11.86 -17.53 0.06
N PHE A 129 12.85 -17.00 0.84
CA PHE A 129 13.03 -15.57 1.04
C PHE A 129 14.33 -15.08 0.41
N VAL A 130 14.22 -14.11 -0.49
CA VAL A 130 15.37 -13.38 -1.04
C VAL A 130 15.95 -12.49 0.04
N LYS A 131 17.25 -12.68 0.29
CA LYS A 131 17.97 -11.94 1.32
C LYS A 131 18.20 -10.49 0.93
N ALA A 132 18.13 -9.62 1.92
CA ALA A 132 18.48 -8.22 1.75
C ALA A 132 20.01 -8.04 1.73
N ASP A 133 20.46 -7.12 0.89
CA ASP A 133 21.79 -6.52 0.94
C ASP A 133 21.67 -5.13 1.58
N GLY A 134 21.97 -5.05 2.86
CA GLY A 134 21.78 -3.84 3.66
C GLY A 134 20.31 -3.36 3.65
N ASN A 135 20.08 -2.21 3.07
CA ASN A 135 18.74 -1.60 2.99
C ASN A 135 18.03 -1.86 1.65
N ARG A 136 18.49 -2.79 0.84
CA ARG A 136 17.98 -3.10 -0.50
C ARG A 136 17.78 -4.59 -0.71
N ILE A 137 16.92 -4.94 -1.66
CA ILE A 137 16.89 -6.27 -2.29
C ILE A 137 17.00 -6.02 -3.80
N PRO A 138 18.21 -6.14 -4.38
CA PRO A 138 18.39 -5.96 -5.83
C PRO A 138 17.61 -6.98 -6.65
N ALA A 139 17.14 -6.60 -7.85
CA ALA A 139 16.47 -7.53 -8.75
C ALA A 139 17.32 -8.75 -9.11
N ALA A 140 18.66 -8.59 -9.19
CA ALA A 140 19.59 -9.69 -9.42
C ALA A 140 19.55 -10.77 -8.31
N SER A 141 19.17 -10.42 -7.08
CA SER A 141 18.99 -11.40 -6.00
C SER A 141 17.75 -12.26 -6.21
N TYR A 142 16.71 -11.70 -6.83
CA TYR A 142 15.53 -12.47 -7.25
C TYR A 142 15.84 -13.39 -8.42
N GLU A 143 16.65 -12.94 -9.40
CA GLU A 143 17.07 -13.73 -10.55
C GLU A 143 17.79 -15.03 -10.15
N GLN A 144 18.56 -15.00 -9.07
CA GLN A 144 19.26 -16.17 -8.54
C GLN A 144 18.31 -17.23 -7.93
N MET A 145 17.10 -16.81 -7.54
CA MET A 145 16.17 -17.70 -6.82
C MET A 145 14.97 -18.11 -7.67
N ILE A 146 14.59 -17.29 -8.65
CA ILE A 146 13.45 -17.56 -9.53
C ILE A 146 13.88 -18.54 -10.62
N ASP A 147 13.11 -19.62 -10.78
CA ASP A 147 13.31 -20.65 -11.78
C ASP A 147 11.97 -21.23 -12.28
N ARG A 148 12.01 -22.30 -13.04
CA ARG A 148 10.81 -22.95 -13.61
C ARG A 148 9.89 -23.58 -12.56
N GLU A 149 10.35 -23.84 -11.36
CA GLU A 149 9.56 -24.35 -10.24
C GLU A 149 8.81 -23.21 -9.51
N THR A 150 9.16 -21.96 -9.79
CA THR A 150 8.55 -20.79 -9.15
C THR A 150 7.14 -20.56 -9.70
N LEU A 151 6.13 -20.71 -8.83
CA LEU A 151 4.72 -20.47 -9.14
C LEU A 151 4.39 -18.98 -9.11
N ILE A 152 4.83 -18.30 -8.06
CA ILE A 152 4.48 -16.90 -7.81
C ILE A 152 5.59 -16.16 -7.07
N VAL A 153 5.73 -14.88 -7.40
CA VAL A 153 6.62 -13.92 -6.76
C VAL A 153 5.76 -12.82 -6.11
N PRO A 154 5.37 -12.99 -4.85
CA PRO A 154 4.75 -11.90 -4.08
C PRO A 154 5.82 -10.90 -3.69
N LEU A 155 5.55 -9.60 -3.91
CA LEU A 155 6.49 -8.55 -3.51
C LEU A 155 5.79 -7.28 -3.03
N THR A 156 6.44 -6.61 -2.08
CA THR A 156 6.10 -5.28 -1.62
C THR A 156 6.79 -4.23 -2.51
N HIS A 157 6.04 -3.21 -2.95
CA HIS A 157 6.59 -2.12 -3.75
C HIS A 157 7.48 -1.20 -2.92
N VAL A 158 6.95 -0.67 -1.82
CA VAL A 158 7.70 0.16 -0.87
C VAL A 158 7.77 -0.50 0.49
N CYS A 159 8.98 -0.75 0.97
CA CYS A 159 9.22 -1.38 2.25
C CYS A 159 8.80 -0.48 3.43
N PHE A 160 7.95 -1.00 4.30
CA PHE A 160 7.43 -0.27 5.47
C PHE A 160 8.48 0.00 6.56
N LYS A 161 9.62 -0.70 6.54
CA LYS A 161 10.70 -0.60 7.54
C LYS A 161 11.74 0.45 7.20
N ASN A 162 12.01 0.65 5.90
CA ASN A 162 13.12 1.50 5.46
C ASN A 162 12.78 2.41 4.27
N GLY A 163 11.56 2.32 3.69
CA GLY A 163 11.15 3.16 2.57
C GLY A 163 11.80 2.80 1.22
N PHE A 164 12.56 1.72 1.13
CA PHE A 164 13.12 1.22 -0.12
C PHE A 164 12.01 0.88 -1.12
N ARG A 165 12.11 1.39 -2.33
CA ARG A 165 11.23 1.03 -3.45
C ARG A 165 11.89 -0.06 -4.29
N SER A 166 11.21 -1.19 -4.45
CA SER A 166 11.70 -2.33 -5.23
C SER A 166 11.83 -2.01 -6.73
N GLU A 167 12.73 -2.71 -7.40
CA GLU A 167 12.93 -2.65 -8.85
C GLU A 167 11.85 -3.47 -9.58
N LEU A 168 10.57 -3.12 -9.34
CA LEU A 168 9.39 -3.89 -9.76
C LEU A 168 9.47 -4.39 -11.19
N GLY A 169 9.69 -3.50 -12.17
CA GLY A 169 9.70 -3.89 -13.59
C GLY A 169 10.83 -4.87 -13.96
N ALA A 170 11.97 -4.84 -13.25
CA ALA A 170 13.03 -5.84 -13.45
C ALA A 170 12.63 -7.19 -12.87
N ILE A 171 12.08 -7.21 -11.64
CA ILE A 171 11.64 -8.43 -10.96
C ILE A 171 10.49 -9.08 -11.73
N THR A 172 9.52 -8.29 -12.22
CA THR A 172 8.40 -8.80 -13.05
C THR A 172 8.90 -9.50 -14.30
N ARG A 173 9.82 -8.87 -15.05
CA ARG A 173 10.40 -9.52 -16.25
C ARG A 173 11.12 -10.82 -15.93
N ILE A 174 11.91 -10.88 -14.84
CA ILE A 174 12.59 -12.10 -14.39
C ILE A 174 11.56 -13.19 -14.05
N ALA A 175 10.51 -12.85 -13.31
CA ALA A 175 9.46 -13.79 -12.93
C ALA A 175 8.74 -14.36 -14.16
N HIS A 176 8.27 -13.49 -15.05
CA HIS A 176 7.55 -13.91 -16.27
C HIS A 176 8.43 -14.69 -17.24
N ALA A 177 9.73 -14.38 -17.37
CA ALA A 177 10.65 -15.17 -18.18
C ALA A 177 10.77 -16.64 -17.70
N SER A 178 10.49 -16.88 -16.41
CA SER A 178 10.42 -18.23 -15.82
C SER A 178 8.99 -18.77 -15.76
N GLY A 179 8.00 -18.03 -16.27
CA GLY A 179 6.58 -18.34 -16.22
C GLY A 179 5.96 -18.24 -14.82
N ALA A 180 6.59 -17.53 -13.89
CA ALA A 180 6.05 -17.28 -12.55
C ALA A 180 5.08 -16.10 -12.58
N LEU A 181 4.02 -16.18 -11.77
CA LEU A 181 3.07 -15.08 -11.55
C LEU A 181 3.67 -14.02 -10.64
N VAL A 182 3.21 -12.77 -10.76
CA VAL A 182 3.64 -11.64 -9.92
C VAL A 182 2.46 -11.05 -9.15
N MET A 183 2.58 -10.96 -7.83
CA MET A 183 1.64 -10.28 -6.95
C MET A 183 2.30 -9.07 -6.29
N LEU A 184 1.76 -7.87 -6.49
CA LEU A 184 2.24 -6.66 -5.86
C LEU A 184 1.37 -6.26 -4.66
N ASP A 185 1.98 -6.14 -3.47
CA ASP A 185 1.41 -5.41 -2.34
C ASP A 185 1.88 -3.94 -2.42
N ASP A 186 0.97 -3.06 -2.82
CA ASP A 186 1.24 -1.63 -3.00
C ASP A 186 0.69 -0.76 -1.85
N TYR A 187 0.49 -1.35 -0.69
CA TYR A 187 -0.12 -0.67 0.47
C TYR A 187 0.66 0.54 0.98
N GLN A 188 1.95 0.67 0.64
CA GLN A 188 2.80 1.79 1.03
C GLN A 188 3.07 2.78 -0.12
N ASP A 189 2.54 2.56 -1.33
CA ASP A 189 2.80 3.44 -2.47
C ASP A 189 1.53 3.84 -3.25
N CYS A 190 0.46 3.03 -3.25
CA CYS A 190 -0.81 3.37 -3.87
C CYS A 190 -1.40 4.65 -3.26
N GLY A 191 -1.68 5.64 -4.11
CA GLY A 191 -2.11 6.98 -3.70
C GLY A 191 -0.96 8.00 -3.63
N THR A 192 0.28 7.61 -3.94
CA THR A 192 1.44 8.50 -3.95
C THR A 192 2.02 8.76 -5.34
N ARG A 193 1.64 7.95 -6.32
CA ARG A 193 2.06 8.03 -7.72
C ARG A 193 1.04 7.34 -8.62
N PRO A 194 1.10 7.55 -9.94
CA PRO A 194 0.29 6.80 -10.88
C PRO A 194 0.54 5.30 -10.77
N VAL A 195 -0.53 4.53 -10.87
CA VAL A 195 -0.52 3.07 -10.97
C VAL A 195 -1.21 2.69 -12.28
N ASP A 196 -0.55 1.86 -13.06
CA ASP A 196 -1.07 1.25 -14.28
C ASP A 196 -0.71 -0.23 -14.24
N VAL A 197 -1.67 -1.05 -13.81
CA VAL A 197 -1.43 -2.48 -13.55
C VAL A 197 -1.13 -3.26 -14.83
N GLU A 198 -1.66 -2.80 -15.98
CA GLU A 198 -1.39 -3.38 -17.28
C GLU A 198 0.02 -3.04 -17.78
N ALA A 199 0.41 -1.75 -17.72
CA ALA A 199 1.77 -1.32 -18.09
C ALA A 199 2.85 -1.87 -17.14
N MET A 200 2.50 -2.13 -15.88
CA MET A 200 3.37 -2.81 -14.90
C MET A 200 3.44 -4.32 -15.11
N ASP A 201 2.61 -4.86 -16.00
CA ASP A 201 2.50 -6.29 -16.34
C ASP A 201 2.26 -7.18 -15.10
N LEU A 202 1.33 -6.76 -14.23
CA LEU A 202 1.02 -7.47 -13.00
C LEU A 202 -0.05 -8.54 -13.21
N ASP A 203 0.08 -9.66 -12.51
CA ASP A 203 -0.94 -10.71 -12.45
C ASP A 203 -1.94 -10.45 -11.32
N PHE A 204 -1.43 -9.95 -10.18
CA PHE A 204 -2.23 -9.55 -9.03
C PHE A 204 -1.67 -8.25 -8.44
N TYR A 205 -2.59 -7.42 -7.96
CA TYR A 205 -2.26 -6.21 -7.22
C TYR A 205 -3.18 -6.08 -6.02
N VAL A 206 -2.66 -5.66 -4.88
CA VAL A 206 -3.46 -5.44 -3.67
C VAL A 206 -3.04 -4.17 -2.96
N THR A 207 -4.03 -3.43 -2.46
CA THR A 207 -3.82 -2.27 -1.60
C THR A 207 -5.01 -2.07 -0.67
N GLY A 208 -4.79 -1.41 0.46
CA GLY A 208 -5.86 -1.00 1.36
C GLY A 208 -6.02 0.51 1.39
N THR A 209 -7.16 0.97 1.89
CA THR A 209 -7.55 2.38 1.84
C THR A 209 -6.95 3.25 2.96
N LEU A 210 -6.59 2.65 4.10
CA LEU A 210 -6.32 3.40 5.34
C LEU A 210 -5.09 4.31 5.32
N LYS A 211 -4.13 4.12 4.39
CA LYS A 211 -2.90 4.89 4.35
C LYS A 211 -2.99 6.05 3.34
N TYR A 212 -2.33 5.88 2.20
CA TYR A 212 -2.19 6.94 1.19
C TYR A 212 -3.44 7.11 0.30
N LEU A 213 -4.40 6.17 0.31
CA LEU A 213 -5.73 6.38 -0.27
C LEU A 213 -6.68 7.17 0.65
N LEU A 214 -6.23 7.54 1.86
CA LEU A 214 -6.90 8.44 2.81
C LEU A 214 -8.29 7.97 3.29
N GLY A 215 -8.57 6.66 3.18
CA GLY A 215 -9.82 6.05 3.63
C GLY A 215 -9.72 5.41 5.02
N PRO A 216 -10.77 4.73 5.50
CA PRO A 216 -10.78 4.01 6.76
C PRO A 216 -10.09 2.65 6.66
N PRO A 217 -9.73 2.00 7.80
CA PRO A 217 -9.41 0.57 7.83
C PRO A 217 -10.66 -0.27 7.53
N GLY A 218 -10.45 -1.51 7.08
CA GLY A 218 -11.55 -2.46 6.83
C GLY A 218 -12.03 -2.49 5.37
N LEU A 219 -11.30 -1.85 4.46
CA LEU A 219 -11.51 -1.93 3.01
C LEU A 219 -10.16 -2.05 2.31
N ALA A 220 -10.10 -2.92 1.32
CA ALA A 220 -9.00 -3.06 0.39
C ALA A 220 -9.53 -3.41 -1.01
N PHE A 221 -8.71 -3.14 -2.00
CA PHE A 221 -8.97 -3.49 -3.39
C PHE A 221 -7.93 -4.50 -3.87
N MET A 222 -8.36 -5.40 -4.72
CA MET A 222 -7.50 -6.40 -5.34
C MET A 222 -7.79 -6.47 -6.84
N TYR A 223 -6.74 -6.34 -7.64
CA TYR A 223 -6.79 -6.57 -9.09
C TYR A 223 -6.34 -8.00 -9.37
N VAL A 224 -7.00 -8.61 -10.34
CA VAL A 224 -6.64 -9.92 -10.91
C VAL A 224 -6.65 -9.81 -12.41
N ARG A 225 -5.53 -10.14 -13.06
CA ARG A 225 -5.42 -10.15 -14.53
C ARG A 225 -6.53 -10.99 -15.14
N ARG A 226 -7.22 -10.46 -16.14
CA ARG A 226 -8.43 -11.01 -16.75
C ARG A 226 -8.29 -12.49 -17.12
N GLU A 227 -7.19 -12.85 -17.74
CA GLU A 227 -6.93 -14.21 -18.24
C GLU A 227 -6.82 -15.25 -17.12
N LEU A 228 -6.49 -14.82 -15.92
CA LEU A 228 -6.35 -15.68 -14.75
C LEU A 228 -7.68 -15.92 -14.01
N ILE A 229 -8.64 -15.01 -14.14
CA ILE A 229 -9.86 -15.02 -13.31
C ILE A 229 -10.58 -16.37 -13.42
N SER A 230 -10.82 -16.87 -14.63
CA SER A 230 -11.62 -18.08 -14.85
C SER A 230 -10.94 -19.36 -14.37
N SER A 231 -9.59 -19.39 -14.36
CA SER A 231 -8.81 -20.55 -13.96
C SER A 231 -8.61 -20.67 -12.43
N LEU A 232 -8.83 -19.59 -11.69
CA LEU A 232 -8.61 -19.52 -10.25
C LEU A 232 -9.93 -19.79 -9.50
N VAL A 233 -9.94 -20.83 -8.66
CA VAL A 233 -11.08 -21.23 -7.84
C VAL A 233 -10.72 -21.05 -6.38
N PRO A 234 -11.07 -19.89 -5.74
CA PRO A 234 -10.75 -19.66 -4.35
C PRO A 234 -11.52 -20.61 -3.43
N THR A 235 -10.81 -21.18 -2.44
CA THR A 235 -11.45 -21.94 -1.35
C THR A 235 -11.90 -21.02 -0.20
N VAL A 236 -11.36 -19.81 -0.13
CA VAL A 236 -11.91 -18.72 0.68
C VAL A 236 -12.99 -18.04 -0.16
N THR A 237 -14.24 -18.38 0.07
CA THR A 237 -15.39 -17.96 -0.73
C THR A 237 -16.61 -17.66 0.13
N GLY A 238 -17.68 -17.20 -0.46
CA GLY A 238 -18.95 -16.91 0.21
C GLY A 238 -20.04 -16.49 -0.76
N TRP A 239 -21.15 -15.98 -0.24
CA TRP A 239 -22.34 -15.69 -1.04
C TRP A 239 -22.12 -14.53 -2.03
N PHE A 240 -21.26 -13.54 -1.70
CA PHE A 240 -20.93 -12.43 -2.61
C PHE A 240 -19.97 -12.82 -3.75
N ALA A 241 -19.30 -13.97 -3.63
CA ALA A 241 -18.46 -14.51 -4.69
C ALA A 241 -19.25 -15.15 -5.84
N GLN A 242 -20.54 -15.36 -5.68
CA GLN A 242 -21.38 -16.05 -6.64
C GLN A 242 -21.76 -15.12 -7.85
N ALA A 243 -22.05 -15.71 -8.99
CA ALA A 243 -22.53 -14.99 -10.18
C ALA A 243 -23.83 -14.21 -9.87
N ASN A 244 -24.75 -14.84 -9.16
CA ASN A 244 -25.94 -14.19 -8.61
C ASN A 244 -26.05 -14.45 -7.08
N PRO A 245 -25.52 -13.55 -6.24
CA PRO A 245 -25.60 -13.71 -4.79
C PRO A 245 -27.04 -13.72 -4.25
N PHE A 246 -27.97 -13.08 -4.91
CA PHE A 246 -29.39 -13.00 -4.52
C PHE A 246 -30.22 -14.22 -4.94
N ALA A 247 -29.62 -15.22 -5.60
CA ALA A 247 -30.26 -16.51 -5.79
C ALA A 247 -30.36 -17.32 -4.48
N TYR A 248 -29.52 -16.97 -3.48
CA TYR A 248 -29.46 -17.64 -2.16
C TYR A 248 -29.32 -19.17 -2.24
N ASP A 249 -28.66 -19.66 -3.31
CA ASP A 249 -28.43 -21.10 -3.49
C ASP A 249 -27.29 -21.57 -2.56
N ALA A 250 -27.64 -22.33 -1.53
CA ALA A 250 -26.70 -22.88 -0.56
C ALA A 250 -26.17 -24.28 -0.96
N GLN A 251 -26.65 -24.85 -2.05
CA GLN A 251 -26.31 -26.22 -2.46
C GLN A 251 -25.33 -26.27 -3.63
N ASN A 252 -25.19 -25.18 -4.39
CA ASN A 252 -24.31 -25.11 -5.55
C ASN A 252 -23.35 -23.92 -5.43
N ILE A 253 -22.16 -24.08 -5.99
CA ILE A 253 -21.18 -23.00 -6.17
C ILE A 253 -21.22 -22.60 -7.66
N ASP A 254 -21.63 -21.36 -7.91
CA ASP A 254 -21.61 -20.71 -9.24
C ASP A 254 -20.83 -19.41 -9.13
N LEU A 255 -19.48 -19.51 -9.21
CA LEU A 255 -18.59 -18.37 -9.01
C LEU A 255 -18.77 -17.32 -10.08
N SER A 256 -18.72 -16.05 -9.70
CA SER A 256 -18.72 -14.91 -10.62
C SER A 256 -17.68 -15.09 -11.73
N PRO A 257 -17.99 -14.74 -12.98
CA PRO A 257 -17.03 -14.76 -14.09
C PRO A 257 -15.98 -13.63 -13.99
N THR A 258 -16.12 -12.72 -13.03
CA THR A 258 -15.23 -11.57 -12.80
C THR A 258 -14.42 -11.74 -11.51
N ALA A 259 -13.54 -10.77 -11.19
CA ALA A 259 -12.78 -10.77 -9.94
C ALA A 259 -13.66 -10.79 -8.69
N ARG A 260 -14.96 -10.52 -8.78
CA ARG A 260 -15.90 -10.69 -7.67
C ARG A 260 -15.90 -12.10 -7.07
N ARG A 261 -15.46 -13.14 -7.81
CA ARG A 261 -15.28 -14.49 -7.25
C ARG A 261 -14.35 -14.58 -6.05
N PHE A 262 -13.52 -13.58 -5.86
CA PHE A 262 -12.59 -13.47 -4.73
C PHE A 262 -13.16 -12.69 -3.54
N GLU A 263 -14.39 -12.18 -3.65
CA GLU A 263 -15.16 -11.61 -2.55
C GLU A 263 -15.89 -12.74 -1.81
N TYR A 264 -16.36 -12.51 -0.56
CA TYR A 264 -16.99 -13.61 0.15
C TYR A 264 -18.14 -13.22 1.10
N GLY A 265 -17.97 -12.31 2.00
CA GLY A 265 -18.99 -11.93 2.97
C GLY A 265 -19.84 -10.76 2.52
N SER A 266 -20.71 -10.30 3.40
CA SER A 266 -21.42 -9.04 3.22
C SER A 266 -20.41 -7.89 3.05
N PRO A 267 -20.62 -6.98 2.08
CA PRO A 267 -19.65 -5.94 1.79
C PRO A 267 -19.52 -4.95 2.95
N PRO A 268 -18.33 -4.36 3.15
CA PRO A 268 -18.09 -3.35 4.19
C PRO A 268 -18.64 -1.98 3.77
N VAL A 269 -19.98 -1.87 3.66
CA VAL A 269 -20.69 -0.70 3.11
C VAL A 269 -20.24 0.63 3.70
N PRO A 270 -20.16 0.83 5.04
CA PRO A 270 -19.72 2.11 5.61
C PRO A 270 -18.32 2.51 5.13
N ASN A 271 -17.43 1.54 4.97
CA ASN A 271 -16.07 1.79 4.52
C ASN A 271 -15.99 2.15 3.03
N VAL A 272 -16.96 1.67 2.23
CA VAL A 272 -17.07 2.05 0.81
C VAL A 272 -17.41 3.53 0.69
N TYR A 273 -18.42 4.01 1.42
CA TYR A 273 -18.76 5.43 1.46
C TYR A 273 -17.57 6.31 1.88
N ALA A 274 -16.83 5.87 2.89
CA ALA A 274 -15.71 6.63 3.43
C ALA A 274 -14.42 6.54 2.58
N ALA A 275 -14.24 5.53 1.74
CA ALA A 275 -13.04 5.38 0.91
C ALA A 275 -13.10 6.23 -0.37
N MET A 276 -14.28 6.43 -0.92
CA MET A 276 -14.49 7.15 -2.19
C MET A 276 -13.91 8.56 -2.20
N PRO A 277 -14.12 9.40 -1.17
CA PRO A 277 -13.61 10.78 -1.16
C PRO A 277 -12.08 10.87 -1.25
N GLY A 278 -11.36 9.91 -0.68
CA GLY A 278 -9.89 9.88 -0.78
C GLY A 278 -9.42 9.61 -2.22
N ILE A 279 -10.00 8.61 -2.88
CA ILE A 279 -9.71 8.28 -4.28
C ILE A 279 -10.08 9.44 -5.20
N GLN A 280 -11.22 10.09 -4.98
CA GLN A 280 -11.66 11.25 -5.75
C GLN A 280 -10.69 12.43 -5.61
N LEU A 281 -10.31 12.79 -4.38
CA LEU A 281 -9.35 13.86 -4.12
C LEU A 281 -8.03 13.64 -4.87
N LEU A 282 -7.49 12.44 -4.81
CA LEU A 282 -6.23 12.11 -5.48
C LEU A 282 -6.36 12.15 -7.01
N SER A 283 -7.48 11.67 -7.54
CA SER A 283 -7.78 11.73 -8.98
C SER A 283 -7.93 13.17 -9.47
N GLU A 284 -8.61 14.03 -8.72
CA GLU A 284 -8.77 15.46 -9.04
C GLU A 284 -7.44 16.22 -9.03
N LEU A 285 -6.55 15.90 -8.11
CA LEU A 285 -5.20 16.50 -8.04
C LEU A 285 -4.29 16.04 -9.18
N GLY A 286 -4.57 14.86 -9.73
CA GLY A 286 -3.75 14.20 -10.74
C GLY A 286 -2.50 13.54 -10.15
N MET A 287 -2.40 12.23 -10.31
CA MET A 287 -1.37 11.42 -9.64
C MET A 287 0.08 11.80 -10.01
N GLU A 288 0.33 12.33 -11.20
CA GLU A 288 1.65 12.88 -11.57
C GLU A 288 2.02 14.10 -10.72
N ASN A 289 1.04 14.98 -10.45
CA ASN A 289 1.27 16.15 -9.60
C ASN A 289 1.50 15.72 -8.14
N VAL A 290 0.73 14.75 -7.66
CA VAL A 290 0.88 14.15 -6.34
C VAL A 290 2.29 13.54 -6.19
N ALA A 291 2.71 12.74 -7.14
CA ALA A 291 4.04 12.11 -7.15
C ALA A 291 5.18 13.13 -7.14
N ALA A 292 5.08 14.16 -7.96
CA ALA A 292 6.09 15.23 -8.02
C ALA A 292 6.18 15.99 -6.69
N HIS A 293 5.04 16.29 -6.06
CA HIS A 293 4.99 16.97 -4.77
C HIS A 293 5.62 16.14 -3.64
N ILE A 294 5.23 14.88 -3.51
CA ILE A 294 5.78 13.97 -2.48
C ILE A 294 7.28 13.78 -2.67
N ARG A 295 7.73 13.60 -3.93
CA ARG A 295 9.15 13.45 -4.25
C ARG A 295 9.96 14.67 -3.83
N GLN A 296 9.45 15.88 -4.06
CA GLN A 296 10.10 17.11 -3.62
C GLN A 296 10.35 17.12 -2.10
N LEU A 297 9.33 16.76 -1.30
CA LEU A 297 9.42 16.74 0.16
C LEU A 297 10.38 15.66 0.65
N THR A 298 10.27 14.45 0.11
CA THR A 298 11.15 13.34 0.51
C THR A 298 12.60 13.59 0.15
N GLN A 299 12.87 14.16 -1.03
CA GLN A 299 14.22 14.50 -1.45
C GLN A 299 14.80 15.66 -0.62
N ALA A 300 14.00 16.68 -0.29
CA ALA A 300 14.44 17.77 0.58
C ALA A 300 14.85 17.24 1.95
N LEU A 301 14.00 16.41 2.60
CA LEU A 301 14.35 15.81 3.88
C LEU A 301 15.63 14.96 3.78
N LEU A 302 15.73 14.06 2.79
CA LEU A 302 16.90 13.21 2.60
C LEU A 302 18.18 14.03 2.39
N SER A 303 18.13 15.07 1.57
CA SER A 303 19.29 15.95 1.33
C SER A 303 19.73 16.64 2.62
N HIS A 304 18.80 17.17 3.42
CA HIS A 304 19.10 17.84 4.67
C HIS A 304 19.71 16.89 5.72
N VAL A 305 19.14 15.68 5.90
CA VAL A 305 19.67 14.72 6.89
C VAL A 305 21.04 14.19 6.48
N LEU A 306 21.26 13.94 5.19
CA LEU A 306 22.56 13.50 4.68
C LEU A 306 23.64 14.59 4.85
N ALA A 307 23.29 15.87 4.61
CA ALA A 307 24.21 17.01 4.82
C ALA A 307 24.62 17.19 6.29
N LEU A 308 23.78 16.71 7.24
CA LEU A 308 24.10 16.68 8.68
C LEU A 308 24.86 15.42 9.11
N GLY A 309 25.23 14.53 8.17
CA GLY A 309 25.87 13.26 8.49
C GLY A 309 24.95 12.26 9.20
N ILE A 310 23.63 12.43 9.09
CA ILE A 310 22.65 11.50 9.67
C ILE A 310 22.46 10.30 8.74
N ARG A 311 22.45 9.10 9.28
CA ARG A 311 22.22 7.86 8.55
C ARG A 311 20.75 7.67 8.21
N ALA A 312 20.38 7.77 6.94
CA ALA A 312 19.10 7.32 6.45
C ALA A 312 19.11 5.80 6.21
N LYS A 313 18.02 5.11 6.60
CA LYS A 313 17.76 3.72 6.19
C LYS A 313 17.14 3.67 4.80
N THR A 314 16.45 4.74 4.40
CA THR A 314 15.91 4.88 3.05
C THR A 314 17.02 5.18 2.07
N PRO A 315 17.23 4.36 1.01
CA PRO A 315 18.18 4.67 -0.04
C PRO A 315 17.68 5.88 -0.86
N ALA A 316 18.53 6.89 -1.04
CA ALA A 316 18.14 8.16 -1.65
C ALA A 316 17.71 8.06 -3.12
N ASP A 317 18.24 7.08 -3.85
CA ASP A 317 17.96 6.82 -5.27
C ASP A 317 16.74 5.93 -5.52
N SER A 318 16.18 5.34 -4.47
CA SER A 318 14.99 4.46 -4.54
C SER A 318 13.98 4.74 -3.43
N ALA A 319 13.86 6.02 -3.02
CA ALA A 319 12.93 6.44 -1.98
C ALA A 319 11.47 6.37 -2.46
N GLY A 320 10.62 5.79 -1.62
CA GLY A 320 9.16 5.90 -1.67
C GLY A 320 8.65 7.20 -1.02
N PRO A 321 7.36 7.25 -0.62
CA PRO A 321 6.75 8.40 0.07
C PRO A 321 7.19 8.50 1.55
N LEU A 322 7.95 7.53 2.02
CA LEU A 322 8.37 7.32 3.40
C LEU A 322 9.90 7.43 3.51
N VAL A 323 10.38 8.35 4.33
CA VAL A 323 11.79 8.44 4.73
C VAL A 323 11.96 7.84 6.11
N VAL A 324 12.96 6.98 6.26
CA VAL A 324 13.29 6.32 7.54
C VAL A 324 14.71 6.66 7.93
N LEU A 325 14.86 7.22 9.14
CA LEU A 325 16.15 7.58 9.71
C LEU A 325 16.56 6.58 10.78
N HIS A 326 17.83 6.19 10.78
CA HIS A 326 18.36 5.32 11.82
C HIS A 326 18.51 6.11 13.13
N SER A 327 17.91 5.61 14.22
CA SER A 327 17.96 6.25 15.54
C SER A 327 18.53 5.30 16.58
N THR A 328 19.33 5.86 17.53
CA THR A 328 19.85 5.15 18.70
C THR A 328 18.78 4.97 19.78
N ASP A 329 17.80 5.89 19.85
CA ASP A 329 16.58 5.79 20.66
C ASP A 329 15.38 6.41 19.92
N SER A 330 14.76 5.64 19.06
CA SER A 330 13.63 6.09 18.25
C SER A 330 12.38 6.43 19.09
N ASN A 331 12.22 5.85 20.28
CA ASN A 331 11.10 6.15 21.17
C ASN A 331 11.27 7.53 21.83
N LEU A 332 12.50 7.86 22.29
CA LEU A 332 12.77 9.18 22.82
C LEU A 332 12.61 10.25 21.74
N LEU A 333 13.13 9.99 20.53
CA LEU A 333 13.01 10.92 19.40
C LEU A 333 11.55 11.18 19.02
N LEU A 334 10.68 10.16 19.05
CA LEU A 334 9.23 10.34 18.88
C LEU A 334 8.61 11.23 19.95
N ARG A 335 9.01 11.10 21.21
CA ARG A 335 8.53 11.99 22.29
C ARG A 335 8.97 13.43 22.03
N LYS A 336 10.22 13.65 21.57
CA LYS A 336 10.71 14.99 21.22
C LYS A 336 9.93 15.63 20.07
N LEU A 337 9.56 14.86 19.08
CA LEU A 337 8.66 15.31 17.98
C LEU A 337 7.26 15.63 18.52
N ALA A 338 6.70 14.77 19.37
CA ALA A 338 5.37 14.96 19.96
C ALA A 338 5.30 16.20 20.89
N GLU A 339 6.38 16.56 21.61
CA GLU A 339 6.50 17.80 22.39
C GLU A 339 6.33 19.07 21.53
N ARG A 340 6.49 18.94 20.20
CA ARG A 340 6.32 20.00 19.21
C ARG A 340 5.14 19.74 18.26
N ASP A 341 4.18 18.96 18.72
CA ASP A 341 2.96 18.62 17.98
C ASP A 341 3.22 17.94 16.60
N ILE A 342 4.35 17.25 16.44
CA ILE A 342 4.68 16.49 15.24
C ILE A 342 4.34 15.01 15.45
N VAL A 343 3.44 14.47 14.61
CA VAL A 343 3.02 13.07 14.61
C VAL A 343 3.85 12.28 13.62
N ALA A 344 4.64 11.36 14.10
CA ALA A 344 5.43 10.42 13.31
C ALA A 344 5.29 9.00 13.90
N SER A 345 6.01 8.03 13.39
CA SER A 345 6.06 6.67 13.94
C SER A 345 7.46 6.09 13.84
N ASN A 346 7.69 4.98 14.54
CA ASN A 346 8.93 4.22 14.43
C ASN A 346 8.64 2.74 14.12
N ARG A 347 9.65 2.05 13.64
CA ARG A 347 9.71 0.58 13.58
C ARG A 347 11.13 0.18 13.95
N HIS A 348 11.27 -0.61 15.04
CA HIS A 348 12.57 -0.96 15.60
C HIS A 348 13.43 0.30 15.85
N ASP A 349 14.59 0.39 15.21
CA ASP A 349 15.58 1.47 15.27
C ASP A 349 15.36 2.58 14.21
N GLY A 350 14.21 2.59 13.52
CA GLY A 350 13.91 3.52 12.44
C GLY A 350 12.81 4.53 12.78
N LEU A 351 13.13 5.83 12.82
CA LEU A 351 12.13 6.90 12.79
C LEU A 351 11.55 7.02 11.40
N ARG A 352 10.22 6.92 11.25
CA ARG A 352 9.52 6.99 9.98
C ARG A 352 8.82 8.33 9.82
N LEU A 353 9.09 9.00 8.71
CA LEU A 353 8.52 10.29 8.32
C LEU A 353 7.88 10.12 6.93
N ALA A 354 6.57 10.15 6.88
CA ALA A 354 5.79 9.89 5.66
C ALA A 354 5.09 11.15 5.19
N PHE A 355 5.29 11.51 3.92
CA PHE A 355 4.72 12.70 3.29
C PHE A 355 3.54 12.35 2.39
N HIS A 356 2.62 13.32 2.25
CA HIS A 356 1.50 13.24 1.32
C HIS A 356 1.09 14.64 0.82
N VAL A 357 -0.01 14.74 0.08
CA VAL A 357 -0.51 15.93 -0.62
C VAL A 357 -0.73 17.17 0.25
N TYR A 358 -0.86 17.02 1.56
CA TYR A 358 -1.12 18.08 2.53
C TYR A 358 0.15 18.56 3.26
N ASN A 359 1.29 17.90 3.06
CA ASN A 359 2.55 18.33 3.69
C ASN A 359 3.20 19.45 2.90
N THR A 360 3.99 20.26 3.59
CA THR A 360 4.67 21.45 3.04
C THR A 360 6.17 21.40 3.32
N MET A 361 6.92 22.30 2.70
CA MET A 361 8.35 22.49 3.05
C MET A 361 8.52 22.97 4.49
N ASP A 362 7.57 23.76 5.02
CA ASP A 362 7.59 24.18 6.43
C ASP A 362 7.51 22.99 7.38
N ASP A 363 6.75 21.91 7.02
CA ASP A 363 6.72 20.66 7.79
C ASP A 363 8.10 19.97 7.78
N VAL A 364 8.84 20.02 6.67
CA VAL A 364 10.22 19.49 6.56
C VAL A 364 11.16 20.30 7.44
N GLU A 365 11.08 21.63 7.42
CA GLU A 365 11.91 22.52 8.21
C GLU A 365 11.68 22.33 9.71
N ALA A 366 10.40 22.26 10.14
CA ALA A 366 10.04 22.01 11.52
C ALA A 366 10.60 20.68 12.06
N VAL A 367 10.55 19.62 11.25
CA VAL A 367 11.17 18.33 11.61
C VAL A 367 12.68 18.48 11.72
N MET A 368 13.31 19.16 10.76
CA MET A 368 14.78 19.34 10.74
C MET A 368 15.29 20.11 11.96
N GLU A 369 14.53 21.09 12.49
CA GLU A 369 14.87 21.77 13.74
C GLU A 369 14.97 20.78 14.91
N ILE A 370 13.98 19.87 15.04
CA ILE A 370 13.99 18.87 16.12
C ILE A 370 15.12 17.85 15.93
N LEU A 371 15.36 17.39 14.70
CA LEU A 371 16.44 16.44 14.41
C LEU A 371 17.81 17.04 14.72
N LYS A 372 18.05 18.31 14.37
CA LYS A 372 19.29 19.03 14.73
C LYS A 372 19.49 19.17 16.24
N ALA A 373 18.42 19.51 16.96
CA ALA A 373 18.46 19.69 18.41
C ALA A 373 18.67 18.36 19.18
N ASN A 374 18.43 17.21 18.53
CA ASN A 374 18.53 15.87 19.12
C ASN A 374 19.41 14.95 18.25
N ILE A 375 20.48 15.49 17.70
CA ILE A 375 21.36 14.77 16.77
C ILE A 375 22.04 13.55 17.42
N ASP A 376 22.23 13.57 18.72
CA ASP A 376 22.74 12.49 19.56
C ASP A 376 21.83 11.24 19.60
N LEU A 377 20.55 11.43 19.30
CA LEU A 377 19.58 10.33 19.15
C LEU A 377 19.54 9.72 17.76
N LEU A 378 20.35 10.23 16.83
CA LEU A 378 20.41 9.78 15.42
C LEU A 378 21.75 9.07 15.18
N ALA A 379 21.71 7.97 14.43
CA ALA A 379 22.95 7.30 14.06
C ALA A 379 23.70 8.09 12.99
N PRO A 380 25.04 8.23 13.12
CA PRO A 380 25.84 8.89 12.10
C PRO A 380 25.87 8.08 10.80
N ALA A 381 26.02 8.76 9.68
CA ALA A 381 26.32 8.12 8.42
C ALA A 381 27.65 7.35 8.52
N PRO A 382 27.80 6.19 7.86
CA PRO A 382 29.10 5.52 7.79
C PRO A 382 30.14 6.50 7.24
N ALA A 383 31.34 6.50 7.84
CA ALA A 383 32.46 7.24 7.28
C ALA A 383 32.64 6.80 5.81
N THR A 384 32.66 7.73 4.89
CA THR A 384 33.05 7.44 3.51
C THR A 384 34.46 6.87 3.57
N VAL A 385 34.60 5.58 3.28
CA VAL A 385 35.92 4.99 3.05
C VAL A 385 36.47 5.71 1.84
N GLY A 386 37.39 6.61 2.09
CA GLY A 386 38.07 7.33 1.02
C GLY A 386 38.68 6.29 0.07
N SER A 387 38.34 6.43 -1.20
CA SER A 387 39.03 5.74 -2.27
C SER A 387 40.51 6.18 -2.16
N HIS A 388 41.30 5.36 -1.51
CA HIS A 388 42.74 5.46 -1.66
C HIS A 388 43.04 4.97 -3.08
N GLU A 389 43.57 5.89 -3.88
CA GLU A 389 44.13 5.71 -5.21
C GLU A 389 45.14 4.56 -5.27
#